data_8850510421a4e3cb1a7d6c7371501c52
#
_entry.id   8850510421a4e3cb1a7d6c7371501c52
#
_cell.length_a   1.000
_cell.length_b   1.000
_cell.length_c   1.000
_cell.angle_alpha   90.00
_cell.angle_beta   90.00
_cell.angle_gamma   90.00
#
_symmetry.space_group_name_H-M   'P 1'
#
loop_
_entity.id
_entity.type
_entity.pdbx_description
1 polymer ?
#
loop_
_entity_poly.entity_id
_entity_poly.type
_entity_poly.pdbx_seq_one_letter_code
_entity_poly.pdbx_strand_id
1 'polypeptide(L)'
;QLLMVSGIERYFQIARCFRDEDERKDRQPEFTQLDIEMSFVGEEEVMTLTENLLIALVKKIFPTKKIKETPFPRISHAEAMAKYQSDKPDMRSENDPDELAFAWIVDFPLFEKEKDGNALSSSHHPFTSPKDGDMEMLDSNPEEAKAKAYDIILNGYEIGGGSIRIHQKDIQEKIFRILGLSE
;
A
#
# COMPACT_ATOMS: atom_id res chain seq x y z
N GLN A 1 -10.68 -3.44 12.18
CA GLN A 1 -9.96 -4.46 13.00
C GLN A 1 -10.86 -5.08 14.07
N LEU A 2 -11.63 -4.31 14.83
CA LEU A 2 -12.55 -4.86 15.84
C LEU A 2 -13.53 -5.88 15.26
N LEU A 3 -14.03 -5.65 14.06
CA LEU A 3 -14.89 -6.60 13.36
C LEU A 3 -14.14 -7.88 12.99
N MET A 4 -12.89 -7.79 12.57
CA MET A 4 -12.04 -8.97 12.29
C MET A 4 -11.81 -9.78 13.57
N VAL A 5 -11.50 -9.13 14.69
CA VAL A 5 -11.35 -9.79 16.01
C VAL A 5 -12.64 -10.46 16.46
N SER A 6 -13.80 -9.91 16.10
CA SER A 6 -15.12 -10.50 16.41
C SER A 6 -15.52 -11.68 15.53
N GLY A 7 -14.68 -12.06 14.54
CA GLY A 7 -14.89 -13.21 13.66
C GLY A 7 -15.55 -12.88 12.32
N ILE A 8 -15.65 -11.60 11.95
CA ILE A 8 -16.07 -11.21 10.60
C ILE A 8 -14.83 -11.27 9.69
N GLU A 9 -14.85 -12.18 8.71
CA GLU A 9 -13.69 -12.44 7.87
C GLU A 9 -13.52 -11.45 6.70
N ARG A 10 -14.60 -10.83 6.28
CA ARG A 10 -14.61 -9.86 5.17
C ARG A 10 -15.54 -8.72 5.49
N TYR A 11 -15.03 -7.52 5.36
CA TYR A 11 -15.75 -6.29 5.63
C TYR A 11 -15.40 -5.23 4.60
N PHE A 12 -16.37 -4.42 4.22
CA PHE A 12 -16.11 -3.18 3.49
C PHE A 12 -17.09 -2.08 3.89
N GLN A 13 -16.68 -0.86 3.70
CA GLN A 13 -17.55 0.31 3.82
C GLN A 13 -17.12 1.42 2.85
N ILE A 14 -18.07 2.31 2.54
CA ILE A 14 -17.77 3.59 1.93
C ILE A 14 -17.69 4.59 3.07
N ALA A 15 -16.47 4.97 3.44
CA ALA A 15 -16.19 5.76 4.62
C ALA A 15 -15.86 7.21 4.27
N ARG A 16 -16.44 8.15 5.01
CA ARG A 16 -16.03 9.55 5.00
C ARG A 16 -14.81 9.69 5.91
N CYS A 17 -13.70 10.13 5.35
CA CYS A 17 -12.41 10.22 6.05
C CYS A 17 -11.94 11.66 6.12
N PHE A 18 -11.20 11.96 7.20
CA PHE A 18 -10.62 13.26 7.45
C PHE A 18 -9.14 13.10 7.78
N ARG A 19 -8.27 13.91 7.16
CA ARG A 19 -6.86 13.98 7.47
C ARG A 19 -6.40 15.43 7.50
N ASP A 20 -5.55 15.77 8.45
CA ASP A 20 -4.84 17.04 8.48
C ASP A 20 -3.64 16.94 7.52
N GLU A 21 -3.85 17.36 6.30
CA GLU A 21 -2.86 17.31 5.21
C GLU A 21 -2.82 18.64 4.46
N ASP A 22 -1.64 18.97 3.93
CA ASP A 22 -1.50 20.07 2.99
C ASP A 22 -2.28 19.78 1.70
N GLU A 23 -3.14 20.70 1.30
CA GLU A 23 -3.87 20.61 0.04
C GLU A 23 -2.91 20.70 -1.14
N ARG A 24 -2.81 19.63 -1.91
CA ARG A 24 -2.01 19.59 -3.14
C ARG A 24 -2.49 18.50 -4.09
N LYS A 25 -2.56 18.82 -5.38
CA LYS A 25 -3.04 17.94 -6.44
C LYS A 25 -4.44 17.39 -6.11
N ASP A 26 -4.51 16.09 -5.82
CA ASP A 26 -5.72 15.32 -5.52
C ASP A 26 -5.99 15.13 -4.02
N ARG A 27 -5.10 15.62 -3.13
CA ARG A 27 -5.24 15.50 -1.69
C ARG A 27 -6.11 16.60 -1.11
N GLN A 28 -7.12 16.18 -0.34
CA GLN A 28 -8.06 17.06 0.38
C GLN A 28 -8.23 16.60 1.82
N PRO A 29 -8.50 17.54 2.76
CA PRO A 29 -8.71 17.19 4.17
C PRO A 29 -9.89 16.27 4.42
N GLU A 30 -10.91 16.34 3.57
CA GLU A 30 -12.09 15.47 3.59
C GLU A 30 -12.19 14.69 2.28
N PHE A 31 -12.28 13.38 2.37
CA PHE A 31 -12.38 12.50 1.21
C PHE A 31 -13.14 11.21 1.55
N THR A 32 -13.56 10.48 0.52
CA THR A 32 -14.26 9.22 0.66
C THR A 32 -13.36 8.06 0.31
N GLN A 33 -13.31 7.02 1.15
CA GLN A 33 -12.58 5.79 0.90
C GLN A 33 -13.54 4.61 0.74
N LEU A 34 -13.20 3.70 -0.17
CA LEU A 34 -13.63 2.32 -0.09
C LEU A 34 -12.65 1.61 0.84
N ASP A 35 -13.08 1.33 2.05
CA ASP A 35 -12.32 0.63 3.08
C ASP A 35 -12.65 -0.87 3.02
N ILE A 36 -11.63 -1.72 2.90
CA ILE A 36 -11.77 -3.17 2.79
C ILE A 36 -10.85 -3.82 3.81
N GLU A 37 -11.40 -4.72 4.62
CA GLU A 37 -10.66 -5.53 5.58
C GLU A 37 -10.95 -7.01 5.35
N MET A 38 -9.88 -7.81 5.35
CA MET A 38 -9.98 -9.26 5.14
C MET A 38 -9.08 -10.02 6.12
N SER A 39 -9.60 -11.13 6.65
CA SER A 39 -8.85 -12.05 7.50
C SER A 39 -8.35 -13.25 6.71
N PHE A 40 -7.25 -13.86 7.17
CA PHE A 40 -6.67 -15.10 6.62
C PHE A 40 -6.26 -15.00 5.14
N VAL A 41 -5.75 -13.83 4.73
CA VAL A 41 -5.29 -13.55 3.37
C VAL A 41 -3.88 -13.00 3.37
N GLY A 42 -3.17 -13.19 2.27
CA GLY A 42 -1.92 -12.51 1.96
C GLY A 42 -2.12 -11.32 1.04
N GLU A 43 -1.01 -10.71 0.61
CA GLU A 43 -1.02 -9.53 -0.26
C GLU A 43 -1.72 -9.83 -1.60
N GLU A 44 -1.42 -10.97 -2.23
CA GLU A 44 -1.95 -11.33 -3.55
C GLU A 44 -3.46 -11.53 -3.58
N GLU A 45 -4.06 -12.08 -2.51
CA GLU A 45 -5.51 -12.20 -2.44
C GLU A 45 -6.19 -10.85 -2.39
N VAL A 46 -5.65 -9.89 -1.62
CA VAL A 46 -6.21 -8.54 -1.54
C VAL A 46 -5.99 -7.78 -2.85
N MET A 47 -4.80 -7.85 -3.43
CA MET A 47 -4.51 -7.24 -4.73
C MET A 47 -5.39 -7.82 -5.83
N THR A 48 -5.56 -9.13 -5.90
CA THR A 48 -6.43 -9.79 -6.89
C THR A 48 -7.89 -9.37 -6.75
N LEU A 49 -8.42 -9.30 -5.53
CA LEU A 49 -9.78 -8.83 -5.29
C LEU A 49 -9.97 -7.40 -5.77
N THR A 50 -9.05 -6.51 -5.41
CA THR A 50 -9.08 -5.10 -5.78
C THR A 50 -8.94 -4.91 -7.29
N GLU A 51 -8.05 -5.66 -7.93
CA GLU A 51 -7.85 -5.67 -9.37
C GLU A 51 -9.13 -6.06 -10.13
N ASN A 52 -9.77 -7.16 -9.71
CA ASN A 52 -11.03 -7.60 -10.30
C ASN A 52 -12.15 -6.56 -10.13
N LEU A 53 -12.22 -5.91 -8.96
CA LEU A 53 -13.17 -4.84 -8.69
C LEU A 53 -12.94 -3.65 -9.64
N LEU A 54 -11.70 -3.18 -9.78
CA LEU A 54 -11.35 -2.05 -10.65
C LEU A 54 -11.61 -2.36 -12.12
N ILE A 55 -11.26 -3.55 -12.59
CA ILE A 55 -11.56 -3.99 -13.95
C ILE A 55 -13.06 -3.99 -14.22
N ALA A 56 -13.86 -4.52 -13.29
CA ALA A 56 -15.32 -4.53 -13.42
C ALA A 56 -15.91 -3.11 -13.40
N LEU A 57 -15.39 -2.24 -12.55
CA LEU A 57 -15.80 -0.85 -12.42
C LEU A 57 -15.49 -0.06 -13.69
N VAL A 58 -14.28 -0.18 -14.22
CA VAL A 58 -13.89 0.47 -15.49
C VAL A 58 -14.79 0.02 -16.63
N LYS A 59 -14.98 -1.30 -16.81
CA LYS A 59 -15.86 -1.83 -17.86
C LYS A 59 -17.29 -1.31 -17.78
N LYS A 60 -17.81 -1.11 -16.58
CA LYS A 60 -19.19 -0.70 -16.34
C LYS A 60 -19.39 0.82 -16.46
N ILE A 61 -18.46 1.60 -15.93
CA ILE A 61 -18.64 3.07 -15.79
C ILE A 61 -17.91 3.83 -16.89
N PHE A 62 -16.76 3.32 -17.34
CA PHE A 62 -15.92 3.96 -18.35
C PHE A 62 -15.66 3.06 -19.56
N PRO A 63 -16.71 2.61 -20.29
CA PRO A 63 -16.57 1.59 -21.34
C PRO A 63 -15.72 2.03 -22.53
N THR A 64 -15.43 3.32 -22.66
CA THR A 64 -14.56 3.88 -23.71
C THR A 64 -13.08 3.88 -23.32
N LYS A 65 -12.76 3.75 -22.03
CA LYS A 65 -11.38 3.70 -21.53
C LYS A 65 -10.77 2.32 -21.73
N LYS A 66 -9.45 2.30 -21.94
CA LYS A 66 -8.68 1.09 -22.19
C LYS A 66 -7.76 0.81 -21.01
N ILE A 67 -7.94 -0.32 -20.36
CA ILE A 67 -6.96 -0.81 -19.40
C ILE A 67 -5.74 -1.29 -20.19
N LYS A 68 -4.56 -0.75 -19.86
CA LYS A 68 -3.32 -1.02 -20.58
C LYS A 68 -2.92 -2.50 -20.52
N GLU A 69 -2.96 -3.08 -19.35
CA GLU A 69 -2.48 -4.44 -19.09
C GLU A 69 -3.29 -5.12 -17.98
N THR A 70 -3.53 -6.42 -18.14
CA THR A 70 -4.15 -7.28 -17.13
C THR A 70 -3.49 -8.66 -17.15
N PRO A 71 -3.10 -9.23 -16.00
CA PRO A 71 -3.15 -8.65 -14.65
C PRO A 71 -2.29 -7.38 -14.54
N PHE A 72 -2.59 -6.51 -13.58
CA PHE A 72 -1.83 -5.28 -13.39
C PHE A 72 -0.38 -5.59 -13.03
N PRO A 73 0.62 -4.91 -13.61
CA PRO A 73 2.02 -5.16 -13.30
C PRO A 73 2.32 -4.96 -11.81
N ARG A 74 3.22 -5.80 -11.25
CA ARG A 74 3.81 -5.62 -9.91
C ARG A 74 5.22 -5.08 -10.10
N ILE A 75 5.50 -3.92 -9.51
CA ILE A 75 6.78 -3.22 -9.60
C ILE A 75 7.27 -3.01 -8.17
N SER A 76 8.48 -3.43 -7.87
CA SER A 76 9.04 -3.15 -6.55
C SER A 76 9.27 -1.64 -6.37
N HIS A 77 9.14 -1.15 -5.13
CA HIS A 77 9.43 0.25 -4.81
C HIS A 77 10.83 0.66 -5.30
N ALA A 78 11.83 -0.20 -5.11
CA ALA A 78 13.19 0.05 -5.56
C ALA A 78 13.29 0.22 -7.10
N GLU A 79 12.60 -0.62 -7.86
CA GLU A 79 12.55 -0.50 -9.34
C GLU A 79 11.79 0.76 -9.78
N ALA A 80 10.69 1.10 -9.11
CA ALA A 80 9.92 2.32 -9.40
C ALA A 80 10.80 3.56 -9.19
N MET A 81 11.50 3.62 -8.07
CA MET A 81 12.41 4.73 -7.76
C MET A 81 13.61 4.78 -8.71
N ALA A 82 14.21 3.65 -9.04
CA ALA A 82 15.36 3.60 -9.95
C ALA A 82 15.00 4.03 -11.38
N LYS A 83 13.84 3.58 -11.87
CA LYS A 83 13.44 3.80 -13.27
C LYS A 83 12.68 5.10 -13.49
N TYR A 84 11.79 5.46 -12.54
CA TYR A 84 10.87 6.57 -12.73
C TYR A 84 11.10 7.72 -11.73
N GLN A 85 11.97 7.54 -10.74
CA GLN A 85 12.21 8.49 -9.65
C GLN A 85 10.91 8.86 -8.89
N SER A 86 9.98 7.91 -8.85
CA SER A 86 8.67 8.08 -8.22
C SER A 86 8.09 6.73 -7.86
N ASP A 87 7.41 6.68 -6.73
CA ASP A 87 6.57 5.56 -6.27
C ASP A 87 5.19 5.50 -6.94
N LYS A 88 4.86 6.50 -7.77
CA LYS A 88 3.61 6.61 -8.52
C LYS A 88 3.84 7.07 -9.97
N PRO A 89 4.55 6.25 -10.76
CA PRO A 89 4.85 6.59 -12.14
C PRO A 89 3.60 6.65 -13.03
N ASP A 90 3.61 7.55 -14.00
CA ASP A 90 2.68 7.49 -15.13
C ASP A 90 3.23 6.51 -16.16
N MET A 91 2.54 5.40 -16.34
CA MET A 91 2.98 4.31 -17.22
C MET A 91 2.21 4.26 -18.54
N ARG A 92 1.42 5.30 -18.87
CA ARG A 92 0.71 5.38 -20.14
C ARG A 92 1.66 5.40 -21.33
N SER A 93 1.18 4.88 -22.45
CA SER A 93 1.84 5.02 -23.75
C SER A 93 1.57 6.42 -24.27
N GLU A 94 2.61 7.19 -24.60
CA GLU A 94 2.47 8.51 -25.26
C GLU A 94 1.49 9.48 -24.56
N ASN A 95 1.27 9.33 -23.24
CA ASN A 95 0.28 10.11 -22.48
C ASN A 95 -1.17 10.03 -23.04
N ASP A 96 -1.56 8.90 -23.62
CA ASP A 96 -2.92 8.68 -24.09
C ASP A 96 -3.92 8.89 -22.94
N PRO A 97 -4.84 9.87 -23.03
CA PRO A 97 -5.81 10.15 -21.97
C PRO A 97 -6.89 9.06 -21.83
N ASP A 98 -7.03 8.20 -22.83
CA ASP A 98 -7.98 7.09 -22.80
C ASP A 98 -7.37 5.79 -22.27
N GLU A 99 -6.06 5.74 -22.10
CA GLU A 99 -5.35 4.61 -21.51
C GLU A 99 -5.33 4.70 -19.96
N LEU A 100 -5.77 3.64 -19.31
CA LEU A 100 -5.69 3.45 -17.86
C LEU A 100 -4.55 2.48 -17.54
N ALA A 101 -3.40 3.03 -17.18
CA ALA A 101 -2.19 2.29 -16.86
C ALA A 101 -2.12 2.05 -15.35
N PHE A 102 -2.80 1.01 -14.88
CA PHE A 102 -2.71 0.55 -13.50
C PHE A 102 -1.42 -0.20 -13.24
N ALA A 103 -0.86 -0.08 -12.05
CA ALA A 103 0.17 -0.97 -11.54
C ALA A 103 0.10 -1.05 -10.01
N TRP A 104 0.70 -2.10 -9.46
CA TRP A 104 0.96 -2.25 -8.04
C TRP A 104 2.40 -1.89 -7.74
N ILE A 105 2.62 -1.06 -6.76
CA ILE A 105 3.93 -0.85 -6.16
C ILE A 105 3.98 -1.71 -4.91
N VAL A 106 5.01 -2.56 -4.83
CA VAL A 106 5.18 -3.55 -3.75
C VAL A 106 6.59 -3.48 -3.18
N ASP A 107 6.86 -4.27 -2.14
CA ASP A 107 8.20 -4.36 -1.54
C ASP A 107 8.73 -3.00 -1.05
N PHE A 108 7.86 -2.19 -0.45
CA PHE A 108 8.25 -0.97 0.22
C PHE A 108 9.24 -1.25 1.36
N PRO A 109 10.14 -0.32 1.68
CA PRO A 109 10.92 -0.43 2.91
C PRO A 109 9.98 -0.45 4.12
N LEU A 110 10.31 -1.24 5.14
CA LEU A 110 9.54 -1.28 6.38
C LEU A 110 9.79 -0.05 7.23
N PHE A 111 11.01 0.45 7.19
CA PHE A 111 11.45 1.63 7.93
C PHE A 111 12.13 2.64 7.01
N GLU A 112 12.08 3.91 7.41
CA GLU A 112 12.80 5.03 6.81
C GLU A 112 13.61 5.76 7.86
N LYS A 113 14.74 6.33 7.44
CA LYS A 113 15.52 7.20 8.33
C LYS A 113 14.84 8.56 8.48
N GLU A 114 14.72 9.02 9.69
CA GLU A 114 14.27 10.38 9.96
C GLU A 114 15.30 11.41 9.47
N LYS A 115 14.80 12.53 8.94
CA LYS A 115 15.64 13.58 8.35
C LYS A 115 16.64 14.19 9.32
N ASP A 116 16.31 14.18 10.61
CA ASP A 116 17.07 14.87 11.66
C ASP A 116 17.95 13.95 12.53
N GLY A 117 18.11 12.67 12.15
CA GLY A 117 18.90 11.74 12.95
C GLY A 117 19.02 10.32 12.38
N ASN A 118 19.59 9.43 13.20
CA ASN A 118 19.67 7.99 12.88
C ASN A 118 18.42 7.19 13.34
N ALA A 119 17.40 7.87 13.85
CA ALA A 119 16.17 7.22 14.27
C ALA A 119 15.42 6.68 13.06
N LEU A 120 14.80 5.51 13.24
CA LEU A 120 13.95 4.90 12.24
C LEU A 120 12.48 5.27 12.51
N SER A 121 11.78 5.64 11.45
CA SER A 121 10.32 5.77 11.45
C SER A 121 9.71 4.67 10.59
N SER A 122 8.44 4.38 10.79
CA SER A 122 7.72 3.44 9.95
C SER A 122 7.42 4.09 8.59
N SER A 123 7.75 3.43 7.50
CA SER A 123 7.50 3.94 6.14
C SER A 123 6.00 4.14 5.87
N HIS A 124 5.17 3.19 6.28
CA HIS A 124 3.73 3.28 6.14
C HIS A 124 3.05 3.38 7.51
N HIS A 125 3.16 2.31 8.29
CA HIS A 125 2.40 2.16 9.51
C HIS A 125 3.09 1.18 10.47
N PRO A 126 3.20 1.46 11.78
CA PRO A 126 3.93 0.61 12.73
C PRO A 126 3.29 -0.78 12.96
N PHE A 127 2.11 -1.03 12.42
CA PHE A 127 1.44 -2.34 12.47
C PHE A 127 1.54 -3.12 11.15
N THR A 128 2.33 -2.65 10.20
CA THR A 128 2.58 -3.34 8.93
C THR A 128 3.53 -4.51 9.14
N SER A 129 3.15 -5.69 8.63
CA SER A 129 3.98 -6.90 8.72
C SER A 129 5.21 -6.79 7.84
N PRO A 130 6.40 -7.19 8.33
CA PRO A 130 7.55 -7.41 7.48
C PRO A 130 7.32 -8.59 6.52
N LYS A 131 8.06 -8.65 5.41
CA LYS A 131 8.09 -9.81 4.53
C LYS A 131 8.62 -11.04 5.29
N ASP A 132 8.12 -12.22 4.96
CA ASP A 132 8.49 -13.46 5.68
C ASP A 132 9.99 -13.76 5.62
N GLY A 133 10.65 -13.44 4.50
CA GLY A 133 12.08 -13.61 4.33
C GLY A 133 12.95 -12.60 5.09
N ASP A 134 12.36 -11.53 5.60
CA ASP A 134 13.09 -10.39 6.19
C ASP A 134 12.97 -10.36 7.73
N MET A 135 12.38 -11.39 8.36
CA MET A 135 12.19 -11.46 9.81
C MET A 135 13.51 -11.40 10.60
N GLU A 136 14.56 -12.04 10.08
CA GLU A 136 15.89 -12.03 10.70
C GLU A 136 16.60 -10.67 10.54
N MET A 137 16.25 -9.91 9.52
CA MET A 137 16.79 -8.58 9.27
C MET A 137 16.38 -7.58 10.35
N LEU A 138 15.25 -7.79 11.02
CA LEU A 138 14.81 -6.93 12.12
C LEU A 138 15.83 -6.87 13.28
N ASP A 139 16.64 -7.91 13.46
CA ASP A 139 17.68 -7.94 14.49
C ASP A 139 19.04 -7.46 14.00
N SER A 140 19.35 -7.67 12.70
CA SER A 140 20.68 -7.44 12.14
C SER A 140 20.79 -6.15 11.35
N ASN A 141 19.80 -5.87 10.51
CA ASN A 141 19.78 -4.71 9.62
C ASN A 141 18.33 -4.29 9.29
N PRO A 142 17.61 -3.70 10.25
CA PRO A 142 16.19 -3.36 10.09
C PRO A 142 15.91 -2.39 8.93
N GLU A 143 16.90 -1.59 8.53
CA GLU A 143 16.79 -0.65 7.42
C GLU A 143 16.57 -1.32 6.06
N GLU A 144 17.01 -2.57 5.89
CA GLU A 144 16.84 -3.34 4.66
C GLU A 144 15.56 -4.18 4.63
N ALA A 145 14.87 -4.29 5.77
CA ALA A 145 13.64 -5.06 5.86
C ALA A 145 12.51 -4.44 5.02
N LYS A 146 11.80 -5.27 4.27
CA LYS A 146 10.67 -4.88 3.43
C LYS A 146 9.35 -5.14 4.13
N ALA A 147 8.39 -4.29 3.81
CA ALA A 147 7.02 -4.36 4.29
C ALA A 147 6.14 -5.24 3.40
N LYS A 148 5.17 -5.91 3.98
CA LYS A 148 4.00 -6.43 3.26
C LYS A 148 2.99 -5.30 3.05
N ALA A 149 3.44 -4.26 2.31
CA ALA A 149 2.65 -3.10 1.93
C ALA A 149 2.62 -3.00 0.41
N TYR A 150 1.52 -2.48 -0.10
CA TYR A 150 1.27 -2.36 -1.53
C TYR A 150 0.39 -1.14 -1.79
N ASP A 151 0.74 -0.38 -2.83
CA ASP A 151 -0.07 0.72 -3.34
C ASP A 151 -0.51 0.42 -4.77
N ILE A 152 -1.75 0.77 -5.08
CA ILE A 152 -2.23 0.76 -6.45
C ILE A 152 -2.17 2.16 -7.04
N ILE A 153 -1.52 2.24 -8.18
CA ILE A 153 -1.34 3.49 -8.91
C ILE A 153 -2.12 3.46 -10.22
N LEU A 154 -2.53 4.63 -10.66
CA LEU A 154 -3.17 4.86 -11.95
C LEU A 154 -2.68 6.17 -12.55
N ASN A 155 -2.01 6.12 -13.71
CA ASN A 155 -1.65 7.29 -14.49
C ASN A 155 -0.90 8.38 -13.70
N GLY A 156 0.02 7.97 -12.82
CA GLY A 156 0.79 8.90 -11.99
C GLY A 156 0.15 9.31 -10.67
N TYR A 157 -0.95 8.68 -10.29
CA TYR A 157 -1.65 8.90 -9.01
C TYR A 157 -1.73 7.60 -8.20
N GLU A 158 -1.52 7.71 -6.91
CA GLU A 158 -1.86 6.67 -5.95
C GLU A 158 -3.38 6.72 -5.72
N ILE A 159 -4.09 5.66 -6.06
CA ILE A 159 -5.54 5.59 -5.92
C ILE A 159 -6.00 4.73 -4.75
N GLY A 160 -5.06 4.07 -4.10
CA GLY A 160 -5.29 3.27 -2.91
C GLY A 160 -4.05 2.54 -2.47
N GLY A 161 -4.07 2.00 -1.28
CA GLY A 161 -2.96 1.23 -0.72
C GLY A 161 -3.43 0.36 0.43
N GLY A 162 -2.58 -0.54 0.85
CA GLY A 162 -2.88 -1.43 1.96
C GLY A 162 -1.67 -2.18 2.47
N SER A 163 -1.88 -2.97 3.50
CA SER A 163 -0.82 -3.81 4.06
C SER A 163 -1.39 -5.02 4.80
N ILE A 164 -0.58 -6.05 4.92
CA ILE A 164 -0.84 -7.13 5.84
C ILE A 164 -0.42 -6.67 7.25
N ARG A 165 -1.33 -6.82 8.20
CA ARG A 165 -1.10 -6.38 9.58
C ARG A 165 -0.35 -7.44 10.37
N ILE A 166 0.50 -6.99 11.29
CA ILE A 166 1.13 -7.86 12.28
C ILE A 166 0.04 -8.43 13.19
N HIS A 167 0.04 -9.74 13.38
CA HIS A 167 -0.86 -10.47 14.29
C HIS A 167 -0.10 -11.21 15.39
N GLN A 168 1.22 -11.26 15.32
CA GLN A 168 2.10 -11.91 16.30
C GLN A 168 2.64 -10.85 17.26
N LYS A 169 2.43 -11.07 18.56
CA LYS A 169 2.78 -10.11 19.61
C LYS A 169 4.28 -9.82 19.67
N ASP A 170 5.10 -10.87 19.58
CA ASP A 170 6.56 -10.77 19.62
C ASP A 170 7.14 -9.95 18.48
N ILE A 171 6.58 -10.07 17.28
CA ILE A 171 6.96 -9.25 16.12
C ILE A 171 6.55 -7.78 16.35
N GLN A 172 5.34 -7.53 16.85
CA GLN A 172 4.88 -6.18 17.12
C GLN A 172 5.73 -5.48 18.19
N GLU A 173 6.07 -6.18 19.26
CA GLU A 173 6.95 -5.66 20.32
C GLU A 173 8.37 -5.35 19.78
N LYS A 174 8.87 -6.18 18.86
CA LYS A 174 10.15 -5.95 18.20
C LYS A 174 10.11 -4.68 17.34
N ILE A 175 9.08 -4.50 16.51
CA ILE A 175 8.89 -3.28 15.70
C ILE A 175 8.83 -2.03 16.60
N PHE A 176 8.02 -2.06 17.65
CA PHE A 176 7.94 -0.92 18.58
C PHE A 176 9.28 -0.57 19.20
N ARG A 177 10.07 -1.59 19.57
CA ARG A 177 11.40 -1.39 20.14
C ARG A 177 12.36 -0.74 19.15
N ILE A 178 12.33 -1.16 17.89
CA ILE A 178 13.13 -0.55 16.80
C ILE A 178 12.73 0.91 16.59
N LEU A 179 11.44 1.23 16.65
CA LEU A 179 10.91 2.58 16.51
C LEU A 179 11.07 3.46 17.77
N GLY A 180 11.63 2.92 18.87
CA GLY A 180 11.75 3.65 20.12
C GLY A 180 10.41 3.93 20.82
N LEU A 181 9.35 3.22 20.45
CA LEU A 181 8.03 3.33 21.09
C LEU A 181 8.03 2.50 22.37
N SER A 182 7.78 3.15 23.51
CA SER A 182 7.58 2.46 24.80
C SER A 182 6.20 1.81 24.87
N GLU A 183 6.08 0.75 25.69
CA GLU A 183 4.78 0.17 26.07
C GLU A 183 3.89 1.19 26.78
#